data_6d41b7e9df7e0cafcf9d1ce53a60b071
#
_entry.id   6d41b7e9df7e0cafcf9d1ce53a60b071
#
_cell.length_a   1.000
_cell.length_b   1.000
_cell.length_c   1.000
_cell.angle_alpha   90.00
_cell.angle_beta   90.00
_cell.angle_gamma   90.00
#
_symmetry.space_group_name_H-M   'P 1'
#
loop_
_entity.id
_entity.type
_entity.pdbx_description
1 polymer ?
#
loop_
_entity_poly.entity_id
_entity_poly.type
_entity_poly.pdbx_seq_one_letter_code
_entity_poly.pdbx_strand_id
1 'polypeptide(L)'
;MLEALKQTVCAANCALPAHGLVTFTWGNVSAIDRDTGLVVIKPSGVPYEELTPEKMVVTDLDGNVVEGCLRPSSDLPTHLELYKAFPEVGGIVHTHSRHATVWAQAGRDIPAYGTTHADYFYGPVPCTRPMTPEEILGGAYEKETGTVIIEAFADRKPREVPGVLVCSHGPFAWGKDADDAVYHAVVLEEVAAMALSTEALGRTAPMQDELLEVHYQRKHGKNAYYGQG
;
A
#
# COMPACT_ATOMS: atom_id res chain seq x y z
N MET A 1 6.06 -24.92 1.16
CA MET A 1 6.11 -24.11 2.39
C MET A 1 5.11 -22.98 2.26
N LEU A 2 4.38 -22.60 3.32
CA LEU A 2 3.39 -21.50 3.31
C LEU A 2 2.31 -21.60 2.21
N GLU A 3 1.81 -22.77 1.88
CA GLU A 3 0.86 -22.98 0.76
C GLU A 3 -0.40 -22.11 0.87
N ALA A 4 -0.96 -21.98 2.08
CA ALA A 4 -2.12 -21.12 2.30
C ALA A 4 -1.79 -19.64 2.03
N LEU A 5 -0.62 -19.15 2.47
CA LEU A 5 -0.21 -17.77 2.24
C LEU A 5 0.07 -17.52 0.74
N LYS A 6 0.68 -18.48 0.03
CA LYS A 6 0.86 -18.38 -1.43
C LYS A 6 -0.47 -18.31 -2.17
N GLN A 7 -1.48 -19.07 -1.75
CA GLN A 7 -2.83 -18.99 -2.31
C GLN A 7 -3.45 -17.62 -2.09
N THR A 8 -3.38 -17.10 -0.86
CA THR A 8 -3.90 -15.76 -0.52
C THR A 8 -3.20 -14.66 -1.31
N VAL A 9 -1.87 -14.66 -1.35
CA VAL A 9 -1.10 -13.64 -2.09
C VAL A 9 -1.34 -13.72 -3.60
N CYS A 10 -1.47 -14.93 -4.15
CA CYS A 10 -1.83 -15.12 -5.57
C CYS A 10 -3.22 -14.54 -5.86
N ALA A 11 -4.22 -14.89 -5.06
CA ALA A 11 -5.58 -14.37 -5.21
C ALA A 11 -5.64 -12.84 -5.08
N ALA A 12 -4.93 -12.26 -4.09
CA ALA A 12 -4.84 -10.82 -3.89
C ALA A 12 -4.22 -10.10 -5.10
N ASN A 13 -3.16 -10.65 -5.70
CA ASN A 13 -2.58 -10.11 -6.93
C ASN A 13 -3.57 -10.19 -8.10
N CYS A 14 -4.28 -11.31 -8.28
CA CYS A 14 -5.29 -11.48 -9.32
C CYS A 14 -6.49 -10.55 -9.14
N ALA A 15 -6.76 -10.04 -7.94
CA ALA A 15 -7.82 -9.07 -7.67
C ALA A 15 -7.49 -7.65 -8.17
N LEU A 16 -6.21 -7.27 -8.29
CA LEU A 16 -5.81 -5.92 -8.68
C LEU A 16 -6.39 -5.48 -10.05
N PRO A 17 -6.32 -6.29 -11.12
CA PRO A 17 -6.97 -5.95 -12.39
C PRO A 17 -8.48 -5.82 -12.29
N ALA A 18 -9.13 -6.68 -11.52
CA ALA A 18 -10.60 -6.66 -11.34
C ALA A 18 -11.08 -5.36 -10.68
N HIS A 19 -10.24 -4.75 -9.82
CA HIS A 19 -10.49 -3.46 -9.18
C HIS A 19 -9.99 -2.27 -10.00
N GLY A 20 -9.41 -2.47 -11.20
CA GLY A 20 -8.91 -1.40 -12.04
C GLY A 20 -7.67 -0.68 -11.49
N LEU A 21 -6.94 -1.32 -10.56
CA LEU A 21 -5.78 -0.74 -9.88
C LEU A 21 -4.48 -0.83 -10.69
N VAL A 22 -4.45 -1.66 -11.73
CA VAL A 22 -3.23 -1.95 -12.49
C VAL A 22 -3.49 -1.95 -13.99
N THR A 23 -2.44 -1.64 -14.74
CA THR A 23 -2.33 -1.83 -16.18
C THR A 23 -1.18 -2.80 -16.46
N PHE A 24 -1.37 -3.78 -17.34
CA PHE A 24 -0.40 -4.85 -17.60
C PHE A 24 0.09 -5.52 -16.30
N THR A 25 1.38 -5.46 -16.01
CA THR A 25 2.01 -6.07 -14.81
C THR A 25 2.43 -5.04 -13.76
N TRP A 26 1.89 -3.79 -13.83
CA TRP A 26 2.31 -2.66 -12.99
C TRP A 26 1.68 -2.71 -11.60
N GLY A 27 2.22 -3.55 -10.77
CA GLY A 27 1.80 -3.66 -9.38
C GLY A 27 1.99 -5.07 -8.85
N ASN A 28 1.95 -5.16 -7.54
CA ASN A 28 2.13 -6.41 -6.84
C ASN A 28 1.55 -6.35 -5.43
N VAL A 29 1.30 -7.53 -4.90
CA VAL A 29 0.93 -7.76 -3.50
C VAL A 29 1.92 -8.72 -2.90
N SER A 30 2.29 -8.46 -1.65
CA SER A 30 3.00 -9.40 -0.80
C SER A 30 2.28 -9.60 0.53
N ALA A 31 2.62 -10.66 1.25
CA ALA A 31 2.26 -10.83 2.64
C ALA A 31 3.39 -11.53 3.41
N ILE A 32 3.46 -11.27 4.71
CA ILE A 32 4.44 -11.84 5.63
C ILE A 32 3.77 -12.84 6.58
N ASP A 33 4.42 -13.96 6.79
CA ASP A 33 4.20 -14.82 7.94
C ASP A 33 5.12 -14.36 9.07
N ARG A 34 4.54 -13.73 10.09
CA ARG A 34 5.30 -13.18 11.23
C ARG A 34 5.93 -14.25 12.11
N ASP A 35 5.39 -15.47 12.13
CA ASP A 35 5.93 -16.57 12.96
C ASP A 35 7.24 -17.10 12.37
N THR A 36 7.34 -17.16 11.04
CA THR A 36 8.54 -17.64 10.34
C THR A 36 9.45 -16.52 9.83
N GLY A 37 8.94 -15.27 9.76
CA GLY A 37 9.64 -14.15 9.15
C GLY A 37 9.76 -14.25 7.62
N LEU A 38 8.95 -15.11 6.99
CA LEU A 38 8.98 -15.31 5.54
C LEU A 38 7.94 -14.45 4.82
N VAL A 39 8.32 -13.90 3.68
CA VAL A 39 7.48 -13.04 2.83
C VAL A 39 7.17 -13.77 1.53
N VAL A 40 5.89 -13.78 1.16
CA VAL A 40 5.42 -14.26 -0.14
C VAL A 40 5.12 -13.05 -1.02
N ILE A 41 5.63 -13.05 -2.24
CA ILE A 41 5.44 -11.93 -3.19
C ILE A 41 5.23 -12.44 -4.61
N LYS A 42 4.55 -11.62 -5.43
CA LYS A 42 4.38 -11.82 -6.87
C LYS A 42 5.74 -11.90 -7.58
N PRO A 43 5.92 -12.84 -8.53
CA PRO A 43 7.08 -12.83 -9.41
C PRO A 43 7.07 -11.62 -10.35
N SER A 44 8.26 -11.11 -10.68
CA SER A 44 8.45 -10.00 -11.59
C SER A 44 7.99 -10.33 -13.02
N GLY A 45 7.24 -9.41 -13.64
CA GLY A 45 6.89 -9.48 -15.06
C GLY A 45 5.91 -10.58 -15.48
N VAL A 46 5.41 -11.41 -14.55
CA VAL A 46 4.41 -12.44 -14.87
C VAL A 46 3.02 -11.80 -14.95
N PRO A 47 2.28 -11.99 -16.07
CA PRO A 47 0.90 -11.51 -16.21
C PRO A 47 -0.02 -12.08 -15.13
N TYR A 48 -1.05 -11.32 -14.72
CA TYR A 48 -1.94 -11.73 -13.63
C TYR A 48 -2.74 -12.99 -13.98
N GLU A 49 -3.13 -13.15 -15.23
CA GLU A 49 -3.86 -14.33 -15.76
C GLU A 49 -3.01 -15.61 -15.79
N GLU A 50 -1.69 -15.48 -15.68
CA GLU A 50 -0.75 -16.60 -15.62
C GLU A 50 -0.29 -16.93 -14.20
N LEU A 51 -0.69 -16.13 -13.19
CA LEU A 51 -0.29 -16.37 -11.81
C LEU A 51 -0.95 -17.64 -11.25
N THR A 52 -0.13 -18.40 -10.55
CA THR A 52 -0.59 -19.53 -9.72
C THR A 52 0.14 -19.49 -8.38
N PRO A 53 -0.39 -20.14 -7.34
CA PRO A 53 0.29 -20.19 -6.04
C PRO A 53 1.71 -20.74 -6.10
N GLU A 54 1.99 -21.70 -7.02
CA GLU A 54 3.30 -22.32 -7.19
C GLU A 54 4.32 -21.35 -7.81
N LYS A 55 3.86 -20.32 -8.52
CA LYS A 55 4.71 -19.28 -9.10
C LYS A 55 5.09 -18.18 -8.09
N MET A 56 4.39 -18.10 -6.94
CA MET A 56 4.75 -17.13 -5.91
C MET A 56 6.15 -17.39 -5.38
N VAL A 57 6.87 -16.31 -5.08
CA VAL A 57 8.24 -16.38 -4.56
C VAL A 57 8.20 -16.16 -3.05
N VAL A 58 8.91 -17.03 -2.32
CA VAL A 58 9.08 -16.91 -0.87
C VAL A 58 10.48 -16.41 -0.58
N THR A 59 10.61 -15.36 0.22
CA THR A 59 11.89 -14.79 0.64
C THR A 59 11.96 -14.66 2.15
N ASP A 60 13.17 -14.56 2.68
CA ASP A 60 13.37 -14.05 4.04
C ASP A 60 13.34 -12.51 4.06
N LEU A 61 13.48 -11.91 5.25
CA LEU A 61 13.51 -10.45 5.42
C LEU A 61 14.80 -9.80 4.91
N ASP A 62 15.82 -10.58 4.57
CA ASP A 62 17.05 -10.10 3.94
C ASP A 62 16.99 -10.16 2.40
N GLY A 63 15.86 -10.67 1.86
CA GLY A 63 15.62 -10.76 0.42
C GLY A 63 16.17 -12.01 -0.24
N ASN A 64 16.67 -12.98 0.54
CA ASN A 64 17.12 -14.25 -0.02
C ASN A 64 15.91 -15.10 -0.41
N VAL A 65 15.91 -15.65 -1.62
CA VAL A 65 14.86 -16.56 -2.07
C VAL A 65 14.98 -17.88 -1.33
N VAL A 66 13.95 -18.23 -0.58
CA VAL A 66 13.84 -19.48 0.20
C VAL A 66 13.10 -20.55 -0.60
N GLU A 67 12.08 -20.15 -1.37
CA GLU A 67 11.29 -21.05 -2.22
C GLU A 67 10.84 -20.31 -3.48
N GLY A 68 10.85 -21.00 -4.62
CA GLY A 68 10.46 -20.49 -5.94
C GLY A 68 11.63 -20.50 -6.92
N CYS A 69 11.31 -20.52 -8.23
CA CYS A 69 12.32 -20.51 -9.30
C CYS A 69 12.28 -19.20 -10.10
N LEU A 70 11.31 -18.33 -9.85
CA LEU A 70 11.17 -17.05 -10.53
C LEU A 70 11.85 -15.93 -9.72
N ARG A 71 12.15 -14.82 -10.40
CA ARG A 71 12.60 -13.62 -9.69
C ARG A 71 11.43 -12.98 -8.95
N PRO A 72 11.59 -12.57 -7.70
CA PRO A 72 10.57 -11.76 -7.01
C PRO A 72 10.35 -10.43 -7.73
N SER A 73 9.25 -9.75 -7.43
CA SER A 73 9.02 -8.37 -7.88
C SER A 73 10.23 -7.49 -7.56
N SER A 74 10.55 -6.54 -8.45
CA SER A 74 11.58 -5.52 -8.20
C SER A 74 11.32 -4.70 -6.94
N ASP A 75 10.06 -4.55 -6.55
CA ASP A 75 9.65 -3.78 -5.38
C ASP A 75 9.87 -4.52 -4.05
N LEU A 76 10.35 -5.78 -4.09
CA LEU A 76 10.58 -6.56 -2.88
C LEU A 76 11.39 -5.80 -1.82
N PRO A 77 12.52 -5.12 -2.14
CA PRO A 77 13.29 -4.41 -1.11
C PRO A 77 12.46 -3.34 -0.38
N THR A 78 11.59 -2.62 -1.08
CA THR A 78 10.65 -1.67 -0.46
C THR A 78 9.73 -2.38 0.54
N HIS A 79 9.10 -3.48 0.12
CA HIS A 79 8.20 -4.25 0.99
C HIS A 79 8.93 -4.77 2.24
N LEU A 80 10.16 -5.26 2.09
CA LEU A 80 10.95 -5.78 3.22
C LEU A 80 11.29 -4.68 4.24
N GLU A 81 11.68 -3.47 3.79
CA GLU A 81 11.92 -2.35 4.69
C GLU A 81 10.64 -1.97 5.46
N LEU A 82 9.49 -1.95 4.79
CA LEU A 82 8.21 -1.67 5.45
C LEU A 82 7.82 -2.77 6.45
N TYR A 83 8.02 -4.05 6.14
CA TYR A 83 7.76 -5.12 7.09
C TYR A 83 8.67 -5.08 8.33
N LYS A 84 9.91 -4.62 8.17
CA LYS A 84 10.85 -4.42 9.29
C LYS A 84 10.43 -3.25 10.16
N ALA A 85 10.01 -2.13 9.55
CA ALA A 85 9.67 -0.90 10.26
C ALA A 85 8.26 -0.92 10.89
N PHE A 86 7.31 -1.63 10.29
CA PHE A 86 5.89 -1.65 10.66
C PHE A 86 5.45 -3.07 11.09
N PRO A 87 5.69 -3.49 12.33
CA PRO A 87 5.43 -4.85 12.78
C PRO A 87 3.95 -5.27 12.72
N GLU A 88 3.01 -4.31 12.74
CA GLU A 88 1.58 -4.55 12.62
C GLU A 88 1.10 -4.80 11.20
N VAL A 89 1.92 -4.53 10.18
CA VAL A 89 1.57 -4.73 8.77
C VAL A 89 1.80 -6.18 8.38
N GLY A 90 0.77 -6.84 7.85
CA GLY A 90 0.80 -8.24 7.40
C GLY A 90 0.73 -8.40 5.89
N GLY A 91 0.22 -7.39 5.16
CA GLY A 91 0.18 -7.36 3.70
C GLY A 91 0.49 -5.98 3.15
N ILE A 92 1.10 -5.91 1.96
CA ILE A 92 1.47 -4.66 1.27
C ILE A 92 1.09 -4.77 -0.20
N VAL A 93 0.52 -3.70 -0.74
CA VAL A 93 0.20 -3.52 -2.15
C VAL A 93 0.96 -2.32 -2.68
N HIS A 94 1.62 -2.49 -3.82
CA HIS A 94 2.11 -1.38 -4.64
C HIS A 94 1.41 -1.40 -6.00
N THR A 95 1.00 -0.24 -6.47
CA THR A 95 0.40 -0.07 -7.79
C THR A 95 0.79 1.27 -8.42
N HIS A 96 0.45 1.44 -9.70
CA HIS A 96 0.42 2.74 -10.35
C HIS A 96 -1.03 3.11 -10.68
N SER A 97 -1.93 2.93 -9.71
CA SER A 97 -3.35 3.26 -9.85
C SER A 97 -3.49 4.76 -10.17
N ARG A 98 -4.43 5.06 -11.07
CA ARG A 98 -4.42 6.32 -11.83
C ARG A 98 -4.45 7.57 -10.96
N HIS A 99 -5.44 7.68 -10.07
CA HIS A 99 -5.66 8.93 -9.33
C HIS A 99 -4.65 9.08 -8.19
N ALA A 100 -4.34 8.02 -7.47
CA ALA A 100 -3.30 8.06 -6.44
C ALA A 100 -1.92 8.41 -7.06
N THR A 101 -1.60 7.88 -8.25
CA THR A 101 -0.36 8.24 -8.96
C THR A 101 -0.36 9.69 -9.42
N VAL A 102 -1.50 10.28 -9.81
CA VAL A 102 -1.59 11.72 -10.12
C VAL A 102 -1.19 12.57 -8.92
N TRP A 103 -1.68 12.25 -7.71
CA TRP A 103 -1.28 12.93 -6.48
C TRP A 103 0.21 12.74 -6.16
N ALA A 104 0.73 11.52 -6.33
CA ALA A 104 2.15 11.23 -6.16
C ALA A 104 3.04 12.05 -7.11
N GLN A 105 2.65 12.15 -8.40
CA GLN A 105 3.35 12.97 -9.40
C GLN A 105 3.27 14.47 -9.09
N ALA A 106 2.18 14.92 -8.47
CA ALA A 106 2.04 16.29 -8.00
C ALA A 106 2.85 16.60 -6.74
N GLY A 107 3.42 15.58 -6.08
CA GLY A 107 4.16 15.72 -4.82
C GLY A 107 3.28 16.24 -3.68
N ARG A 108 2.01 15.83 -3.63
CA ARG A 108 1.02 16.36 -2.69
C ARG A 108 0.34 15.26 -1.90
N ASP A 109 0.11 15.52 -0.62
CA ASP A 109 -0.77 14.70 0.21
C ASP A 109 -2.19 14.70 -0.35
N ILE A 110 -2.96 13.63 -0.14
CA ILE A 110 -4.40 13.60 -0.40
C ILE A 110 -5.12 14.13 0.85
N PRO A 111 -5.77 15.30 0.79
CA PRO A 111 -6.47 15.88 1.93
C PRO A 111 -7.74 15.09 2.29
N ALA A 112 -8.07 15.04 3.58
CA ALA A 112 -9.33 14.47 4.04
C ALA A 112 -10.49 15.47 3.77
N TYR A 113 -11.17 15.31 2.64
CA TYR A 113 -12.29 16.20 2.26
C TYR A 113 -13.64 15.69 2.71
N GLY A 114 -13.82 14.41 2.92
CA GLY A 114 -15.11 13.84 3.19
C GLY A 114 -15.08 12.59 4.07
N THR A 115 -16.26 12.17 4.48
CA THR A 115 -16.45 11.10 5.44
C THR A 115 -15.99 9.72 4.92
N THR A 116 -16.04 9.49 3.61
CA THR A 116 -15.48 8.27 2.99
C THR A 116 -13.98 8.16 3.27
N HIS A 117 -13.25 9.28 3.14
CA HIS A 117 -11.82 9.32 3.50
C HIS A 117 -11.63 9.06 5.00
N ALA A 118 -12.37 9.79 5.85
CA ALA A 118 -12.27 9.70 7.30
C ALA A 118 -12.61 8.31 7.87
N ASP A 119 -13.43 7.54 7.17
CA ASP A 119 -13.77 6.17 7.57
C ASP A 119 -12.59 5.18 7.48
N TYR A 120 -11.51 5.54 6.78
CA TYR A 120 -10.37 4.63 6.52
C TYR A 120 -9.01 5.24 6.83
N PHE A 121 -8.85 6.56 6.72
CA PHE A 121 -7.60 7.27 6.95
C PHE A 121 -7.81 8.37 7.98
N TYR A 122 -7.05 8.31 9.07
CA TYR A 122 -7.09 9.31 10.14
C TYR A 122 -6.18 10.50 9.79
N GLY A 123 -6.71 11.41 9.00
CA GLY A 123 -5.99 12.55 8.45
C GLY A 123 -5.61 12.38 6.97
N PRO A 124 -4.76 13.24 6.42
CA PRO A 124 -4.35 13.17 5.04
C PRO A 124 -3.53 11.92 4.75
N VAL A 125 -3.65 11.34 3.55
CA VAL A 125 -2.70 10.33 3.06
C VAL A 125 -1.43 11.06 2.64
N PRO A 126 -0.26 10.78 3.29
CA PRO A 126 0.96 11.54 3.03
C PRO A 126 1.58 11.21 1.67
N CYS A 127 2.24 12.22 1.09
CA CYS A 127 3.19 12.05 0.01
C CYS A 127 4.61 12.17 0.58
N THR A 128 5.51 11.27 0.20
CA THR A 128 6.91 11.35 0.63
C THR A 128 7.58 12.61 0.08
N ARG A 129 8.69 13.02 0.68
CA ARG A 129 9.62 13.95 0.01
C ARG A 129 10.14 13.35 -1.30
N PRO A 130 10.61 14.14 -2.25
CA PRO A 130 11.43 13.62 -3.35
C PRO A 130 12.67 12.91 -2.82
N MET A 131 13.10 11.86 -3.52
CA MET A 131 14.39 11.20 -3.26
C MET A 131 15.56 12.08 -3.71
N THR A 132 16.67 12.00 -3.01
CA THR A 132 17.90 12.69 -3.42
C THR A 132 18.59 11.97 -4.60
N PRO A 133 19.47 12.65 -5.34
CA PRO A 133 20.25 11.99 -6.39
C PRO A 133 21.05 10.79 -5.89
N GLU A 134 21.58 10.87 -4.68
CA GLU A 134 22.35 9.78 -4.04
C GLU A 134 21.48 8.55 -3.77
N GLU A 135 20.25 8.75 -3.28
CA GLU A 135 19.28 7.67 -3.05
C GLU A 135 18.85 7.01 -4.37
N ILE A 136 18.70 7.82 -5.44
CA ILE A 136 18.30 7.31 -6.76
C ILE A 136 19.44 6.55 -7.45
N LEU A 137 20.65 7.10 -7.42
CA LEU A 137 21.79 6.60 -8.19
C LEU A 137 22.69 5.63 -7.42
N GLY A 138 22.48 5.49 -6.10
CA GLY A 138 23.30 4.67 -5.22
C GLY A 138 23.17 3.14 -5.40
N GLY A 139 22.30 2.69 -6.32
CA GLY A 139 22.12 1.27 -6.63
C GLY A 139 21.18 0.51 -5.69
N ALA A 140 20.48 1.22 -4.79
CA ALA A 140 19.53 0.65 -3.82
C ALA A 140 18.16 1.36 -3.88
N TYR A 141 17.75 1.80 -5.07
CA TYR A 141 16.56 2.64 -5.30
C TYR A 141 15.30 2.13 -4.59
N GLU A 142 14.98 0.84 -4.74
CA GLU A 142 13.78 0.26 -4.13
C GLU A 142 13.88 0.19 -2.60
N LYS A 143 15.07 -0.01 -2.05
CA LYS A 143 15.30 0.07 -0.60
C LYS A 143 15.11 1.50 -0.10
N GLU A 144 15.69 2.49 -0.80
CA GLU A 144 15.56 3.90 -0.45
C GLU A 144 14.13 4.40 -0.62
N THR A 145 13.35 3.81 -1.53
CA THR A 145 11.90 4.02 -1.57
C THR A 145 11.24 3.63 -0.26
N GLY A 146 11.63 2.49 0.33
CA GLY A 146 11.19 2.10 1.68
C GLY A 146 11.60 3.11 2.75
N THR A 147 12.83 3.61 2.68
CA THR A 147 13.36 4.62 3.63
C THR A 147 12.52 5.89 3.62
N VAL A 148 12.22 6.49 2.46
CA VAL A 148 11.42 7.72 2.40
C VAL A 148 9.96 7.51 2.82
N ILE A 149 9.41 6.31 2.63
CA ILE A 149 8.09 5.95 3.16
C ILE A 149 8.14 5.92 4.69
N ILE A 150 9.12 5.26 5.29
CA ILE A 150 9.28 5.18 6.76
C ILE A 150 9.44 6.57 7.36
N GLU A 151 10.22 7.44 6.74
CA GLU A 151 10.36 8.85 7.15
C GLU A 151 9.02 9.60 7.18
N ALA A 152 8.16 9.40 6.16
CA ALA A 152 6.84 10.02 6.10
C ALA A 152 5.90 9.57 7.24
N PHE A 153 6.27 8.49 7.95
CA PHE A 153 5.54 7.93 9.08
C PHE A 153 6.22 8.15 10.44
N ALA A 154 7.25 8.99 10.54
CA ALA A 154 7.94 9.27 11.80
C ALA A 154 6.99 9.72 12.92
N ASP A 155 5.95 10.50 12.59
CA ASP A 155 4.95 11.03 13.52
C ASP A 155 3.53 10.49 13.24
N ARG A 156 3.41 9.41 12.48
CA ARG A 156 2.13 8.80 12.09
C ARG A 156 2.15 7.32 12.41
N LYS A 157 0.96 6.76 12.64
CA LYS A 157 0.81 5.32 12.82
C LYS A 157 0.35 4.68 11.51
N PRO A 158 1.08 3.68 10.97
CA PRO A 158 0.70 3.00 9.74
C PRO A 158 -0.71 2.40 9.77
N ARG A 159 -1.15 1.95 10.93
CA ARG A 159 -2.50 1.42 11.14
C ARG A 159 -3.60 2.48 11.04
N GLU A 160 -3.32 3.76 11.38
CA GLU A 160 -4.29 4.86 11.30
C GLU A 160 -4.38 5.46 9.90
N VAL A 161 -3.31 5.36 9.12
CA VAL A 161 -3.23 5.80 7.73
C VAL A 161 -2.58 4.67 6.91
N PRO A 162 -3.38 3.66 6.47
CA PRO A 162 -2.84 2.46 5.83
C PRO A 162 -2.47 2.68 4.35
N GLY A 163 -1.79 3.77 4.03
CA GLY A 163 -1.34 4.09 2.69
C GLY A 163 -0.45 5.32 2.62
N VAL A 164 0.30 5.43 1.53
CA VAL A 164 1.26 6.50 1.26
C VAL A 164 1.42 6.69 -0.24
N LEU A 165 1.78 7.90 -0.63
CA LEU A 165 2.21 8.23 -1.99
C LEU A 165 3.72 8.41 -2.00
N VAL A 166 4.42 7.73 -2.89
CA VAL A 166 5.83 8.00 -3.15
C VAL A 166 5.93 9.08 -4.22
N CYS A 167 6.57 10.20 -3.88
CA CYS A 167 6.68 11.36 -4.76
C CYS A 167 7.24 10.97 -6.15
N SER A 168 6.56 11.39 -7.21
CA SER A 168 6.88 11.08 -8.62
C SER A 168 6.82 9.60 -9.00
N HIS A 169 6.26 8.71 -8.15
CA HIS A 169 6.20 7.28 -8.41
C HIS A 169 4.75 6.76 -8.37
N GLY A 170 4.23 6.43 -7.20
CA GLY A 170 2.90 5.85 -7.05
C GLY A 170 2.57 5.50 -5.60
N PRO A 171 1.39 4.90 -5.35
CA PRO A 171 0.93 4.55 -4.02
C PRO A 171 1.50 3.22 -3.53
N PHE A 172 1.69 3.13 -2.21
CA PHE A 172 1.74 1.91 -1.43
C PHE A 172 0.58 1.91 -0.45
N ALA A 173 -0.05 0.76 -0.26
CA ALA A 173 -1.06 0.54 0.76
C ALA A 173 -0.77 -0.74 1.52
N TRP A 174 -1.25 -0.84 2.74
CA TRP A 174 -1.01 -2.02 3.58
C TRP A 174 -2.21 -2.34 4.46
N GLY A 175 -2.16 -3.52 5.08
CA GLY A 175 -3.17 -4.00 5.99
C GLY A 175 -2.64 -5.10 6.90
N LYS A 176 -3.52 -5.66 7.71
CA LYS A 176 -3.19 -6.79 8.59
C LYS A 176 -2.84 -8.08 7.83
N ASP A 177 -3.29 -8.18 6.57
CA ASP A 177 -3.06 -9.28 5.64
C ASP A 177 -3.15 -8.78 4.19
N ALA A 178 -2.95 -9.66 3.20
CA ALA A 178 -2.97 -9.31 1.78
C ALA A 178 -4.34 -8.77 1.31
N ASP A 179 -5.43 -9.35 1.79
CA ASP A 179 -6.79 -8.95 1.39
C ASP A 179 -7.13 -7.55 1.94
N ASP A 180 -6.77 -7.29 3.18
CA ASP A 180 -6.94 -5.97 3.82
C ASP A 180 -6.07 -4.90 3.14
N ALA A 181 -4.86 -5.26 2.70
CA ALA A 181 -4.00 -4.36 1.93
C ALA A 181 -4.60 -4.01 0.56
N VAL A 182 -5.18 -4.99 -0.16
CA VAL A 182 -5.92 -4.76 -1.42
C VAL A 182 -7.13 -3.88 -1.18
N TYR A 183 -7.88 -4.14 -0.10
CA TYR A 183 -9.03 -3.32 0.28
C TYR A 183 -8.61 -1.85 0.48
N HIS A 184 -7.55 -1.59 1.23
CA HIS A 184 -7.03 -0.24 1.43
C HIS A 184 -6.51 0.41 0.15
N ALA A 185 -5.90 -0.36 -0.76
CA ALA A 185 -5.47 0.14 -2.06
C ALA A 185 -6.67 0.60 -2.93
N VAL A 186 -7.79 -0.15 -2.92
CA VAL A 186 -9.04 0.26 -3.59
C VAL A 186 -9.58 1.55 -2.99
N VAL A 187 -9.67 1.62 -1.66
CA VAL A 187 -10.16 2.83 -0.98
C VAL A 187 -9.25 4.03 -1.26
N LEU A 188 -7.92 3.82 -1.26
CA LEU A 188 -6.95 4.88 -1.57
C LEU A 188 -7.16 5.47 -2.96
N GLU A 189 -7.36 4.62 -3.97
CA GLU A 189 -7.63 5.06 -5.34
C GLU A 189 -8.94 5.85 -5.43
N GLU A 190 -10.00 5.37 -4.77
CA GLU A 190 -11.32 6.03 -4.75
C GLU A 190 -11.26 7.40 -4.05
N VAL A 191 -10.62 7.51 -2.88
CA VAL A 191 -10.51 8.80 -2.19
C VAL A 191 -9.59 9.77 -2.93
N ALA A 192 -8.56 9.26 -3.63
CA ALA A 192 -7.73 10.07 -4.52
C ALA A 192 -8.53 10.67 -5.67
N ALA A 193 -9.40 9.88 -6.31
CA ALA A 193 -10.30 10.33 -7.38
C ALA A 193 -11.31 11.38 -6.86
N MET A 194 -11.93 11.12 -5.71
CA MET A 194 -12.86 12.05 -5.08
C MET A 194 -12.18 13.36 -4.71
N ALA A 195 -10.98 13.31 -4.11
CA ALA A 195 -10.24 14.50 -3.71
C ALA A 195 -9.84 15.35 -4.93
N LEU A 196 -9.35 14.73 -6.02
CA LEU A 196 -9.02 15.42 -7.26
C LEU A 196 -10.24 16.16 -7.84
N SER A 197 -11.37 15.47 -7.89
CA SER A 197 -12.62 16.06 -8.40
C SER A 197 -13.16 17.18 -7.49
N THR A 198 -12.98 17.03 -6.17
CA THR A 198 -13.38 18.04 -5.18
C THR A 198 -12.56 19.32 -5.34
N GLU A 199 -11.25 19.23 -5.58
CA GLU A 199 -10.40 20.40 -5.86
C GLU A 199 -10.77 21.06 -7.18
N ALA A 200 -11.12 20.28 -8.20
CA ALA A 200 -11.60 20.83 -9.48
C ALA A 200 -12.90 21.65 -9.33
N LEU A 201 -13.71 21.37 -8.31
CA LEU A 201 -14.90 22.17 -7.95
C LEU A 201 -14.56 23.40 -7.08
N GLY A 202 -13.27 23.63 -6.79
CA GLY A 202 -12.77 24.83 -6.11
C GLY A 202 -12.67 24.70 -4.57
N ARG A 203 -12.96 23.54 -3.97
CA ARG A 203 -12.74 23.34 -2.53
C ARG A 203 -11.27 23.02 -2.26
N THR A 204 -10.68 23.76 -1.33
CA THR A 204 -9.28 23.57 -0.93
C THR A 204 -9.10 23.33 0.58
N ALA A 205 -10.12 23.59 1.40
CA ALA A 205 -10.10 23.34 2.84
C ALA A 205 -10.52 21.90 3.15
N PRO A 206 -9.77 21.15 3.96
CA PRO A 206 -10.17 19.84 4.46
C PRO A 206 -11.51 19.87 5.22
N MET A 207 -12.02 18.71 5.59
CA MET A 207 -13.17 18.59 6.47
C MET A 207 -12.81 19.03 7.90
N GLN A 208 -13.83 19.26 8.73
CA GLN A 208 -13.66 19.60 10.15
C GLN A 208 -13.03 18.42 10.90
N ASP A 209 -12.11 18.71 11.84
CA ASP A 209 -11.43 17.72 12.65
C ASP A 209 -12.39 16.88 13.50
N GLU A 210 -13.46 17.50 14.03
CA GLU A 210 -14.49 16.81 14.80
C GLU A 210 -15.27 15.79 13.95
N LEU A 211 -15.51 16.10 12.67
CA LEU A 211 -16.20 15.20 11.76
C LEU A 211 -15.29 14.03 11.35
N LEU A 212 -13.99 14.29 11.13
CA LEU A 212 -13.00 13.27 10.88
C LEU A 212 -12.91 12.31 12.09
N GLU A 213 -12.77 12.85 13.30
CA GLU A 213 -12.70 12.06 14.53
C GLU A 213 -13.93 11.15 14.69
N VAL A 214 -15.14 11.68 14.59
CA VAL A 214 -16.38 10.91 14.72
C VAL A 214 -16.44 9.77 13.70
N HIS A 215 -16.09 10.04 12.44
CA HIS A 215 -16.16 9.04 11.37
C HIS A 215 -15.09 7.95 11.54
N TYR A 216 -13.88 8.31 11.91
CA TYR A 216 -12.82 7.32 12.17
C TYR A 216 -13.16 6.45 13.36
N GLN A 217 -13.55 7.06 14.50
CA GLN A 217 -13.82 6.32 15.73
C GLN A 217 -15.02 5.37 15.64
N ARG A 218 -16.05 5.68 14.83
CA ARG A 218 -17.20 4.78 14.66
C ARG A 218 -16.83 3.44 14.03
N LYS A 219 -15.70 3.36 13.28
CA LYS A 219 -15.20 2.12 12.65
C LYS A 219 -14.03 1.50 13.40
N HIS A 220 -13.14 2.31 13.96
CA HIS A 220 -11.85 1.89 14.50
C HIS A 220 -11.71 2.10 16.00
N GLY A 221 -12.64 2.84 16.62
CA GLY A 221 -12.61 3.16 18.03
C GLY A 221 -13.00 1.97 18.92
N LYS A 222 -12.76 2.12 20.23
CA LYS A 222 -13.09 1.11 21.23
C LYS A 222 -14.59 0.75 21.27
N ASN A 223 -15.46 1.65 20.84
CA ASN A 223 -16.90 1.49 20.77
C ASN A 223 -17.40 1.53 19.32
N ALA A 224 -16.63 0.96 18.40
CA ALA A 224 -17.03 0.88 16.99
C ALA A 224 -18.41 0.22 16.86
N TYR A 225 -19.29 0.85 16.06
CA TYR A 225 -20.66 0.40 15.87
C TYR A 225 -21.07 0.27 14.40
N TYR A 226 -20.12 0.53 13.48
CA TYR A 226 -20.36 0.44 12.05
C TYR A 226 -20.00 -0.95 11.53
N GLY A 227 -20.92 -1.52 10.74
CA GLY A 227 -20.76 -2.85 10.16
C GLY A 227 -21.61 -3.90 10.87
N GLN A 228 -21.45 -5.14 10.47
CA GLN A 228 -22.05 -6.30 11.11
C GLN A 228 -21.06 -6.77 12.17
N GLY A 229 -21.34 -6.47 13.43
CA GLY A 229 -20.52 -6.88 14.57
C GLY A 229 -20.65 -8.37 14.88
#